data_a6785ed1822044d33ef4a52d53e96e00
#
_entry.id   a6785ed1822044d33ef4a52d53e96e00
#
_cell.length_a   1.000
_cell.length_b   1.000
_cell.length_c   1.000
_cell.angle_alpha   90.00
_cell.angle_beta   90.00
_cell.angle_gamma   90.00
#
_symmetry.space_group_name_H-M   'P 1'
#
loop_
_entity.id
_entity.type
_entity.pdbx_description
1 polymer ?
#
loop_
_entity_poly.entity_id
_entity_poly.type
_entity_poly.pdbx_seq_one_letter_code
_entity_poly.pdbx_strand_id
1 'polypeptide(L)'
;MAWKKTVAAAVAAIACIAGSPGAIAQQAGTQFIGITGYRVGPYGANGAAFFGGFVDYLQLINQRDGGINGIKLSGEECETEYNNAKGVECYERLKTKSATGPTAIHPMSTGITYAIIDKAPTDKIPLITFGYGRTDATDGRVFPWVFPIMSNYWDAATGIVKFIATKEGGDANLKGKKIVLLYHDSAYGKEPHAVLEAEAKKLGFELKMIPVPHPGNEQQSQWLQIRQYKPDWVINWGWGVMSATALQTAQKVGFPREKMVGNWWAGSEVDTEAAGPAANGYYAASLNLGGKGYPVVQDIEKIVYGKAKVGSNPKLIGTVLWNRGVAAAMFTVEAVRKAQEKYGKKPVTGEQVRWGLENLNIDAGRLKAMGFNTMLPPIKVSCQDHGGSGQVRFQQWVGNEWKSASDWMKGDSALVRKMIEDSAARYAAEKNIKPECMGG
;
A
#
# COMPACT_ATOMS: atom_id res chain seq x y z
N MET A 1 -54.92 -72.39 33.50
CA MET A 1 -53.44 -72.23 33.23
C MET A 1 -53.30 -71.15 32.15
N ALA A 2 -52.99 -69.97 32.56
CA ALA A 2 -52.81 -68.82 31.64
C ALA A 2 -51.48 -68.13 31.95
N TRP A 3 -50.61 -68.13 30.99
CA TRP A 3 -49.27 -67.53 31.09
C TRP A 3 -49.35 -66.13 30.49
N LYS A 4 -49.17 -65.13 31.33
CA LYS A 4 -49.06 -63.73 30.94
C LYS A 4 -47.61 -63.47 30.47
N LYS A 5 -47.48 -63.01 29.23
CA LYS A 5 -46.21 -62.45 28.70
C LYS A 5 -46.25 -60.94 28.80
N THR A 6 -45.36 -60.40 29.61
CA THR A 6 -45.14 -58.94 29.75
C THR A 6 -44.17 -58.52 28.62
N VAL A 7 -44.60 -57.57 27.76
CA VAL A 7 -43.74 -56.96 26.76
C VAL A 7 -43.28 -55.64 27.33
N ALA A 8 -41.96 -55.51 27.56
CA ALA A 8 -41.31 -54.26 27.92
C ALA A 8 -41.01 -53.43 26.66
N ALA A 9 -41.61 -52.27 26.52
CA ALA A 9 -41.32 -51.31 25.46
C ALA A 9 -40.13 -50.47 25.86
N ALA A 10 -39.05 -50.61 25.15
CA ALA A 10 -37.88 -49.72 25.27
C ALA A 10 -38.14 -48.47 24.43
N VAL A 11 -38.28 -47.32 25.08
CA VAL A 11 -38.33 -46.00 24.44
C VAL A 11 -36.90 -45.52 24.21
N ALA A 12 -36.44 -45.53 22.96
CA ALA A 12 -35.17 -44.93 22.58
C ALA A 12 -35.35 -43.42 22.43
N ALA A 13 -34.82 -42.65 23.35
CA ALA A 13 -34.74 -41.19 23.24
C ALA A 13 -33.66 -40.81 22.22
N ILE A 14 -34.08 -40.39 21.05
CA ILE A 14 -33.16 -39.77 20.05
C ILE A 14 -32.92 -38.33 20.51
N ALA A 15 -31.71 -38.10 21.10
CA ALA A 15 -31.25 -36.75 21.36
C ALA A 15 -30.83 -36.09 20.03
N CYS A 16 -31.67 -35.20 19.53
CA CYS A 16 -31.27 -34.29 18.45
C CYS A 16 -30.19 -33.35 18.96
N ILE A 17 -28.93 -33.62 18.63
CA ILE A 17 -27.84 -32.67 18.78
C ILE A 17 -28.04 -31.63 17.67
N ALA A 18 -28.73 -30.52 18.00
CA ALA A 18 -28.75 -29.33 17.19
C ALA A 18 -27.31 -28.77 17.20
N GLY A 19 -26.54 -29.09 16.16
CA GLY A 19 -25.26 -28.46 15.92
C GLY A 19 -25.48 -26.95 15.70
N SER A 20 -25.20 -26.15 16.72
CA SER A 20 -25.04 -24.71 16.55
C SER A 20 -23.99 -24.46 15.48
N PRO A 21 -24.23 -23.54 14.50
CA PRO A 21 -23.19 -23.14 13.57
C PRO A 21 -22.00 -22.66 14.40
N GLY A 22 -20.87 -23.33 14.24
CA GLY A 22 -19.66 -23.03 14.99
C GLY A 22 -19.29 -21.56 14.84
N ALA A 23 -19.57 -20.78 15.86
CA ALA A 23 -18.81 -19.58 16.10
C ALA A 23 -17.36 -20.03 16.13
N ILE A 24 -16.53 -19.62 15.15
CA ILE A 24 -15.11 -19.83 15.19
C ILE A 24 -14.65 -19.16 16.49
N ALA A 25 -14.44 -19.96 17.51
CA ALA A 25 -13.95 -19.48 18.79
C ALA A 25 -12.61 -18.83 18.49
N GLN A 26 -12.59 -17.52 18.63
CA GLN A 26 -11.40 -16.71 18.46
C GLN A 26 -10.37 -17.24 19.47
N GLN A 27 -9.27 -17.78 18.95
CA GLN A 27 -8.22 -18.35 19.77
C GLN A 27 -7.68 -17.23 20.68
N ALA A 28 -7.96 -17.32 21.97
CA ALA A 28 -7.43 -16.39 22.96
C ALA A 28 -5.91 -16.37 22.81
N GLY A 29 -5.34 -15.19 22.51
CA GLY A 29 -3.90 -15.01 22.36
C GLY A 29 -3.37 -14.87 20.92
N THR A 30 -4.19 -14.60 19.91
CA THR A 30 -3.70 -14.22 18.56
C THR A 30 -3.75 -12.71 18.33
N GLN A 31 -2.82 -12.19 17.51
CA GLN A 31 -2.86 -10.81 17.03
C GLN A 31 -3.61 -10.79 15.68
N PHE A 32 -4.77 -10.15 15.65
CA PHE A 32 -5.62 -10.11 14.46
C PHE A 32 -5.27 -8.95 13.52
N ILE A 33 -5.16 -9.23 12.21
CA ILE A 33 -4.88 -8.25 11.16
C ILE A 33 -6.03 -8.26 10.16
N GLY A 34 -6.72 -7.14 10.01
CA GLY A 34 -7.76 -6.95 9.01
C GLY A 34 -7.18 -6.49 7.68
N ILE A 35 -7.54 -7.15 6.58
CA ILE A 35 -7.06 -6.83 5.24
C ILE A 35 -8.26 -6.51 4.35
N THR A 36 -8.35 -5.25 3.90
CA THR A 36 -9.35 -4.84 2.92
C THR A 36 -8.76 -4.98 1.51
N GLY A 37 -8.68 -6.23 1.05
CA GLY A 37 -8.04 -6.60 -0.20
C GLY A 37 -8.93 -6.44 -1.42
N TYR A 38 -8.34 -6.64 -2.61
CA TYR A 38 -9.05 -6.82 -3.87
C TYR A 38 -8.23 -7.75 -4.77
N ARG A 39 -8.84 -8.85 -5.18
CA ARG A 39 -8.20 -9.88 -6.02
C ARG A 39 -8.95 -10.13 -7.32
N VAL A 40 -10.04 -9.40 -7.53
CA VAL A 40 -10.89 -9.51 -8.73
C VAL A 40 -11.06 -8.16 -9.40
N GLY A 41 -11.60 -8.17 -10.64
CA GLY A 41 -11.83 -6.97 -11.42
C GLY A 41 -10.58 -6.37 -12.06
N PRO A 42 -10.68 -5.14 -12.58
CA PRO A 42 -9.61 -4.50 -13.37
C PRO A 42 -8.29 -4.25 -12.62
N TYR A 43 -8.33 -4.28 -11.31
CA TYR A 43 -7.18 -4.06 -10.43
C TYR A 43 -6.72 -5.34 -9.72
N GLY A 44 -7.41 -6.46 -9.97
CA GLY A 44 -7.20 -7.73 -9.26
C GLY A 44 -5.79 -8.30 -9.40
N ALA A 45 -5.15 -8.16 -10.56
CA ALA A 45 -3.79 -8.64 -10.78
C ALA A 45 -2.77 -7.90 -9.88
N ASN A 46 -2.90 -6.57 -9.77
CA ASN A 46 -2.05 -5.76 -8.89
C ASN A 46 -2.33 -6.07 -7.41
N GLY A 47 -3.62 -6.22 -7.04
CA GLY A 47 -4.02 -6.64 -5.70
C GLY A 47 -3.50 -8.03 -5.34
N ALA A 48 -3.58 -8.99 -6.25
CA ALA A 48 -3.06 -10.34 -6.03
C ALA A 48 -1.55 -10.34 -5.72
N ALA A 49 -0.77 -9.49 -6.39
CA ALA A 49 0.65 -9.37 -6.12
C ALA A 49 0.91 -8.75 -4.74
N PHE A 50 0.31 -7.59 -4.43
CA PHE A 50 0.53 -6.90 -3.16
C PHE A 50 0.04 -7.73 -1.96
N PHE A 51 -1.22 -8.16 -1.96
CA PHE A 51 -1.77 -8.93 -0.84
C PHE A 51 -1.17 -10.33 -0.75
N GLY A 52 -0.68 -10.89 -1.87
CA GLY A 52 0.11 -12.11 -1.85
C GLY A 52 1.35 -11.96 -0.99
N GLY A 53 2.18 -10.95 -1.26
CA GLY A 53 3.38 -10.68 -0.47
C GLY A 53 3.08 -10.34 0.99
N PHE A 54 1.99 -9.57 1.23
CA PHE A 54 1.55 -9.23 2.58
C PHE A 54 1.22 -10.47 3.42
N VAL A 55 0.38 -11.36 2.90
CA VAL A 55 -0.01 -12.60 3.59
C VAL A 55 1.17 -13.55 3.75
N ASP A 56 2.01 -13.67 2.71
CA ASP A 56 3.17 -14.55 2.75
C ASP A 56 4.18 -14.14 3.83
N TYR A 57 4.35 -12.83 4.07
CA TYR A 57 5.18 -12.37 5.19
C TYR A 57 4.58 -12.69 6.56
N LEU A 58 3.27 -12.53 6.74
CA LEU A 58 2.61 -12.93 7.99
C LEU A 58 2.76 -14.44 8.24
N GLN A 59 2.66 -15.24 7.19
CA GLN A 59 2.91 -16.68 7.27
C GLN A 59 4.38 -16.97 7.61
N LEU A 60 5.33 -16.23 7.06
CA LEU A 60 6.75 -16.38 7.43
C LEU A 60 6.94 -16.17 8.94
N ILE A 61 6.40 -15.09 9.50
CA ILE A 61 6.50 -14.79 10.94
C ILE A 61 5.87 -15.91 11.77
N ASN A 62 4.73 -16.45 11.35
CA ASN A 62 4.09 -17.55 12.04
C ASN A 62 4.88 -18.87 11.96
N GLN A 63 5.43 -19.20 10.79
CA GLN A 63 6.09 -20.48 10.55
C GLN A 63 7.55 -20.49 11.03
N ARG A 64 8.28 -19.38 10.84
CA ARG A 64 9.68 -19.25 11.22
C ARG A 64 9.85 -18.92 12.70
N ASP A 65 9.10 -17.88 13.19
CA ASP A 65 9.32 -17.25 14.46
C ASP A 65 8.29 -17.69 15.53
N GLY A 66 7.27 -18.46 15.13
CA GLY A 66 6.18 -18.83 16.05
C GLY A 66 5.21 -17.69 16.36
N GLY A 67 5.22 -16.62 15.56
CA GLY A 67 4.50 -15.37 15.74
C GLY A 67 5.38 -14.27 16.31
N ILE A 68 4.79 -13.19 16.81
CA ILE A 68 5.52 -12.05 17.43
C ILE A 68 5.64 -12.33 18.93
N ASN A 69 6.84 -12.60 19.40
CA ASN A 69 7.10 -12.97 20.81
C ASN A 69 6.19 -14.13 21.30
N GLY A 70 5.93 -15.12 20.45
CA GLY A 70 5.06 -16.27 20.74
C GLY A 70 3.57 -16.04 20.48
N ILE A 71 3.16 -14.82 20.12
CA ILE A 71 1.77 -14.50 19.77
C ILE A 71 1.59 -14.71 18.26
N LYS A 72 0.79 -15.71 17.89
CA LYS A 72 0.49 -16.00 16.47
C LYS A 72 -0.28 -14.86 15.83
N LEU A 73 -0.01 -14.64 14.55
CA LEU A 73 -0.78 -13.73 13.71
C LEU A 73 -1.96 -14.47 13.11
N SER A 74 -3.14 -13.87 13.19
CA SER A 74 -4.32 -14.28 12.43
C SER A 74 -4.74 -13.15 11.51
N GLY A 75 -5.33 -13.46 10.36
CA GLY A 75 -5.78 -12.44 9.40
C GLY A 75 -7.07 -12.86 8.73
N GLU A 76 -7.87 -11.87 8.35
CA GLU A 76 -9.02 -12.05 7.47
C GLU A 76 -8.93 -11.03 6.35
N GLU A 77 -9.02 -11.52 5.11
CA GLU A 77 -9.08 -10.68 3.92
C GLU A 77 -10.55 -10.50 3.51
N CYS A 78 -10.97 -9.24 3.33
CA CYS A 78 -12.29 -8.88 2.85
C CYS A 78 -12.16 -8.28 1.46
N GLU A 79 -12.82 -8.89 0.47
CA GLU A 79 -12.78 -8.45 -0.93
C GLU A 79 -13.58 -7.15 -1.13
N THR A 80 -12.89 -6.10 -1.58
CA THR A 80 -13.48 -4.78 -1.81
C THR A 80 -13.77 -4.49 -3.29
N GLU A 81 -13.24 -5.29 -4.21
CA GLU A 81 -13.27 -5.03 -5.66
C GLU A 81 -12.78 -3.62 -6.02
N TYR A 82 -11.94 -3.02 -5.17
CA TYR A 82 -11.47 -1.63 -5.28
C TYR A 82 -12.61 -0.60 -5.23
N ASN A 83 -13.74 -0.94 -4.61
CA ASN A 83 -14.94 -0.13 -4.50
C ASN A 83 -15.04 0.51 -3.11
N ASN A 84 -15.30 1.82 -3.04
CA ASN A 84 -15.34 2.56 -1.78
C ASN A 84 -16.43 2.07 -0.82
N ALA A 85 -17.66 1.78 -1.32
CA ALA A 85 -18.76 1.31 -0.48
C ALA A 85 -18.45 -0.08 0.11
N LYS A 86 -17.94 -1.01 -0.71
CA LYS A 86 -17.49 -2.32 -0.24
C LYS A 86 -16.30 -2.20 0.72
N GLY A 87 -15.41 -1.23 0.51
CA GLY A 87 -14.31 -0.92 1.43
C GLY A 87 -14.80 -0.51 2.81
N VAL A 88 -15.83 0.34 2.88
CA VAL A 88 -16.50 0.72 4.14
C VAL A 88 -17.17 -0.49 4.80
N GLU A 89 -17.90 -1.30 4.03
CA GLU A 89 -18.51 -2.54 4.53
C GLU A 89 -17.47 -3.51 5.11
N CYS A 90 -16.36 -3.71 4.40
CA CYS A 90 -15.24 -4.53 4.88
C CYS A 90 -14.63 -3.98 6.17
N TYR A 91 -14.45 -2.66 6.27
CA TYR A 91 -13.97 -2.02 7.49
C TYR A 91 -14.90 -2.30 8.69
N GLU A 92 -16.21 -2.07 8.51
CA GLU A 92 -17.22 -2.32 9.57
C GLU A 92 -17.26 -3.79 10.00
N ARG A 93 -17.11 -4.72 9.04
CA ARG A 93 -17.05 -6.16 9.32
C ARG A 93 -15.79 -6.55 10.09
N LEU A 94 -14.62 -6.04 9.68
CA LEU A 94 -13.34 -6.43 10.25
C LEU A 94 -13.10 -5.83 11.64
N LYS A 95 -13.61 -4.62 11.91
CA LYS A 95 -13.33 -3.92 13.18
C LYS A 95 -13.81 -4.65 14.43
N THR A 96 -14.76 -5.57 14.31
CA THR A 96 -15.34 -6.32 15.42
C THR A 96 -14.86 -7.78 15.52
N LYS A 97 -13.94 -8.20 14.66
CA LYS A 97 -13.52 -9.62 14.53
C LYS A 97 -12.61 -10.12 15.66
N SER A 98 -12.13 -9.25 16.52
CA SER A 98 -11.19 -9.64 17.57
C SER A 98 -11.48 -8.90 18.86
N ALA A 99 -11.19 -9.54 20.01
CA ALA A 99 -11.39 -8.95 21.33
C ALA A 99 -10.53 -7.69 21.56
N THR A 100 -9.37 -7.60 20.88
CA THR A 100 -8.49 -6.42 20.91
C THR A 100 -8.71 -5.46 19.75
N GLY A 101 -9.70 -5.74 18.88
CA GLY A 101 -9.85 -5.10 17.60
C GLY A 101 -8.76 -5.54 16.60
N PRO A 102 -8.82 -5.11 15.34
CA PRO A 102 -7.75 -5.34 14.38
C PRO A 102 -6.50 -4.53 14.76
N THR A 103 -5.34 -5.12 14.56
CA THR A 103 -4.03 -4.48 14.76
C THR A 103 -3.92 -3.16 14.00
N ALA A 104 -4.30 -3.21 12.73
CA ALA A 104 -4.42 -2.10 11.81
C ALA A 104 -5.30 -2.54 10.64
N ILE A 105 -5.77 -1.58 9.85
CA ILE A 105 -6.42 -1.83 8.55
C ILE A 105 -5.51 -1.26 7.45
N HIS A 106 -5.36 -2.02 6.38
CA HIS A 106 -4.66 -1.61 5.16
C HIS A 106 -5.69 -1.39 4.04
N PRO A 107 -6.19 -0.17 3.82
CA PRO A 107 -7.25 0.07 2.82
C PRO A 107 -6.82 -0.22 1.39
N MET A 108 -5.53 -0.09 1.08
CA MET A 108 -4.91 -0.25 -0.24
C MET A 108 -5.67 0.48 -1.37
N SER A 109 -6.32 1.57 -1.01
CA SER A 109 -7.06 2.47 -1.89
C SER A 109 -7.18 3.84 -1.24
N THR A 110 -6.79 4.89 -1.94
CA THR A 110 -6.96 6.28 -1.50
C THR A 110 -8.43 6.62 -1.29
N GLY A 111 -9.31 6.14 -2.18
CA GLY A 111 -10.75 6.38 -2.06
C GLY A 111 -11.36 5.71 -0.83
N ILE A 112 -10.99 4.47 -0.54
CA ILE A 112 -11.43 3.76 0.67
C ILE A 112 -10.89 4.46 1.91
N THR A 113 -9.60 4.87 1.91
CA THR A 113 -9.01 5.62 3.03
C THR A 113 -9.82 6.86 3.35
N TYR A 114 -10.16 7.66 2.34
CA TYR A 114 -10.97 8.87 2.54
C TYR A 114 -12.36 8.57 3.12
N ALA A 115 -12.96 7.44 2.73
CA ALA A 115 -14.28 7.04 3.21
C ALA A 115 -14.30 6.54 4.68
N ILE A 116 -13.15 6.07 5.21
CA ILE A 116 -13.07 5.53 6.57
C ILE A 116 -12.21 6.35 7.54
N ILE A 117 -11.56 7.43 7.05
CA ILE A 117 -10.60 8.19 7.84
C ILE A 117 -11.22 8.80 9.10
N ASP A 118 -12.45 9.29 9.03
CA ASP A 118 -13.17 9.88 10.17
C ASP A 118 -13.66 8.84 11.19
N LYS A 119 -13.66 7.55 10.83
CA LYS A 119 -14.03 6.43 11.70
C LYS A 119 -12.87 5.95 12.57
N ALA A 120 -11.67 5.99 12.03
CA ALA A 120 -10.46 5.45 12.65
C ALA A 120 -10.19 5.98 14.08
N PRO A 121 -10.35 7.30 14.38
CA PRO A 121 -10.20 7.83 15.73
C PRO A 121 -11.21 7.28 16.74
N THR A 122 -12.48 7.16 16.34
CA THR A 122 -13.56 6.62 17.20
C THR A 122 -13.36 5.14 17.48
N ASP A 123 -13.00 4.39 16.44
CA ASP A 123 -12.80 2.93 16.55
C ASP A 123 -11.41 2.56 17.10
N LYS A 124 -10.50 3.55 17.23
CA LYS A 124 -9.11 3.38 17.70
C LYS A 124 -8.34 2.34 16.85
N ILE A 125 -8.51 2.39 15.53
CA ILE A 125 -7.88 1.46 14.58
C ILE A 125 -6.91 2.24 13.68
N PRO A 126 -5.61 1.96 13.72
CA PRO A 126 -4.66 2.56 12.79
C PRO A 126 -4.95 2.16 11.34
N LEU A 127 -4.93 3.15 10.44
CA LEU A 127 -4.95 2.94 9.00
C LEU A 127 -3.51 3.07 8.48
N ILE A 128 -2.96 1.99 7.96
CA ILE A 128 -1.62 2.01 7.36
C ILE A 128 -1.79 2.17 5.85
N THR A 129 -1.38 3.32 5.34
CA THR A 129 -1.51 3.66 3.91
C THR A 129 -0.12 3.69 3.25
N PHE A 130 0.49 2.54 3.12
CA PHE A 130 1.84 2.35 2.62
C PHE A 130 2.04 2.94 1.21
N GLY A 131 2.49 4.20 1.15
CA GLY A 131 2.72 4.91 -0.11
C GLY A 131 1.46 5.32 -0.88
N TYR A 132 0.29 5.43 -0.23
CA TYR A 132 -0.92 5.98 -0.84
C TYR A 132 -1.62 6.98 0.08
N GLY A 133 -2.59 7.72 -0.45
CA GLY A 133 -3.21 8.85 0.22
C GLY A 133 -3.99 8.49 1.48
N ARG A 134 -4.18 9.40 2.33
CA ARG A 134 -4.15 10.87 2.17
C ARG A 134 -2.77 11.44 2.51
N THR A 135 -2.22 12.32 1.66
CA THR A 135 -0.85 12.83 1.83
C THR A 135 -0.68 13.70 3.07
N ASP A 136 -1.61 14.61 3.38
CA ASP A 136 -1.53 15.48 4.55
C ASP A 136 -1.69 14.72 5.89
N ALA A 137 -2.13 13.45 5.84
CA ALA A 137 -2.10 12.56 7.00
C ALA A 137 -0.67 12.19 7.45
N THR A 138 0.35 12.63 6.73
CA THR A 138 1.74 12.62 7.20
C THR A 138 1.90 13.44 8.49
N ASP A 139 1.07 14.48 8.72
CA ASP A 139 1.04 15.20 9.99
C ASP A 139 0.17 14.47 11.02
N GLY A 140 0.78 13.62 11.83
CA GLY A 140 0.09 12.82 12.84
C GLY A 140 -0.50 13.63 14.00
N ARG A 141 -0.10 14.89 14.16
CA ARG A 141 -0.72 15.81 15.16
C ARG A 141 -2.20 16.05 14.84
N VAL A 142 -2.56 15.98 13.55
CA VAL A 142 -3.93 16.16 13.06
C VAL A 142 -4.56 14.81 12.68
N PHE A 143 -3.76 13.88 12.17
CA PHE A 143 -4.22 12.56 11.73
C PHE A 143 -3.57 11.42 12.54
N PRO A 144 -3.82 11.33 13.86
CA PRO A 144 -3.08 10.41 14.74
C PRO A 144 -3.34 8.92 14.44
N TRP A 145 -4.30 8.61 13.56
CA TRP A 145 -4.69 7.23 13.23
C TRP A 145 -4.41 6.85 11.76
N VAL A 146 -3.71 7.69 11.00
CA VAL A 146 -3.39 7.42 9.59
C VAL A 146 -1.89 7.53 9.36
N PHE A 147 -1.30 6.47 8.80
CA PHE A 147 0.14 6.30 8.67
C PHE A 147 0.55 6.04 7.23
N PRO A 148 0.85 7.07 6.42
CA PRO A 148 1.38 6.92 5.06
C PRO A 148 2.87 6.56 5.10
N ILE A 149 3.18 5.42 5.72
CA ILE A 149 4.55 4.95 5.96
C ILE A 149 5.33 4.82 4.65
N MET A 150 6.61 5.11 4.68
CA MET A 150 7.63 5.15 3.64
C MET A 150 7.71 6.49 2.92
N SER A 151 6.64 6.98 2.34
CA SER A 151 6.58 8.21 1.56
C SER A 151 5.13 8.52 1.22
N ASN A 152 4.86 9.71 0.74
CA ASN A 152 3.54 10.16 0.35
C ASN A 152 3.51 10.61 -1.13
N TYR A 153 2.32 10.90 -1.66
CA TYR A 153 2.20 11.26 -3.08
C TYR A 153 2.83 12.59 -3.47
N TRP A 154 2.98 13.52 -2.53
CA TRP A 154 3.66 14.78 -2.83
C TRP A 154 5.18 14.59 -2.87
N ASP A 155 5.74 13.72 -2.04
CA ASP A 155 7.14 13.26 -2.18
C ASP A 155 7.34 12.55 -3.53
N ALA A 156 6.40 11.68 -3.95
CA ALA A 156 6.46 11.02 -5.25
C ALA A 156 6.48 12.03 -6.39
N ALA A 157 5.56 12.98 -6.37
CA ALA A 157 5.39 13.96 -7.45
C ALA A 157 6.63 14.85 -7.58
N THR A 158 7.12 15.42 -6.47
CA THR A 158 8.33 16.25 -6.47
C THR A 158 9.58 15.42 -6.80
N GLY A 159 9.64 14.16 -6.35
CA GLY A 159 10.69 13.22 -6.73
C GLY A 159 10.71 12.93 -8.23
N ILE A 160 9.53 12.75 -8.86
CA ILE A 160 9.40 12.57 -10.32
C ILE A 160 9.86 13.83 -11.07
N VAL A 161 9.46 15.02 -10.62
CA VAL A 161 9.93 16.29 -11.21
C VAL A 161 11.44 16.41 -11.11
N LYS A 162 12.03 16.07 -9.95
CA LYS A 162 13.47 16.05 -9.74
C LYS A 162 14.19 15.03 -10.64
N PHE A 163 13.60 13.87 -10.84
CA PHE A 163 14.14 12.87 -11.77
C PHE A 163 14.11 13.36 -13.21
N ILE A 164 13.01 13.97 -13.65
CA ILE A 164 12.90 14.58 -14.98
C ILE A 164 13.97 15.68 -15.13
N ALA A 165 14.12 16.55 -14.13
CA ALA A 165 15.16 17.58 -14.13
C ALA A 165 16.56 16.99 -14.30
N THR A 166 16.85 15.89 -13.60
CA THR A 166 18.14 15.19 -13.74
C THR A 166 18.36 14.69 -15.17
N LYS A 167 17.31 14.16 -15.81
CA LYS A 167 17.37 13.72 -17.22
C LYS A 167 17.51 14.87 -18.23
N GLU A 168 17.04 16.05 -17.86
CA GLU A 168 17.16 17.27 -18.68
C GLU A 168 18.41 18.09 -18.37
N GLY A 169 19.27 17.62 -17.43
CA GLY A 169 20.54 18.29 -17.09
C GLY A 169 20.44 19.35 -15.99
N GLY A 170 19.35 19.38 -15.23
CA GLY A 170 19.16 20.21 -14.04
C GLY A 170 17.85 20.96 -13.99
N ASP A 171 17.51 21.51 -12.83
CA ASP A 171 16.23 22.16 -12.54
C ASP A 171 15.98 23.38 -13.49
N ALA A 172 17.02 24.13 -13.82
CA ALA A 172 16.93 25.29 -14.71
C ALA A 172 16.45 24.92 -16.14
N ASN A 173 16.72 23.70 -16.58
CA ASN A 173 16.35 23.21 -17.90
C ASN A 173 14.87 22.75 -17.99
N LEU A 174 14.15 22.77 -16.89
CA LEU A 174 12.69 22.55 -16.89
C LEU A 174 11.91 23.78 -17.38
N LYS A 175 12.48 24.97 -17.33
CA LYS A 175 11.81 26.19 -17.76
C LYS A 175 11.36 26.08 -19.21
N GLY A 176 10.05 26.26 -19.43
CA GLY A 176 9.40 26.14 -20.76
C GLY A 176 9.20 24.73 -21.26
N LYS A 177 9.62 23.69 -20.53
CA LYS A 177 9.27 22.31 -20.85
C LYS A 177 7.77 22.07 -20.68
N LYS A 178 7.22 21.16 -21.49
CA LYS A 178 5.83 20.75 -21.41
C LYS A 178 5.73 19.39 -20.76
N ILE A 179 5.05 19.32 -19.63
CA ILE A 179 4.84 18.07 -18.89
C ILE A 179 3.35 17.76 -18.82
N VAL A 180 2.96 16.54 -19.20
CA VAL A 180 1.60 16.06 -19.03
C VAL A 180 1.52 15.15 -17.82
N LEU A 181 0.54 15.37 -16.93
CA LEU A 181 0.07 14.41 -15.94
C LEU A 181 -1.10 13.63 -16.56
N LEU A 182 -0.88 12.39 -16.97
CA LEU A 182 -1.93 11.45 -17.36
C LEU A 182 -2.34 10.68 -16.11
N TYR A 183 -3.52 10.96 -15.57
CA TYR A 183 -3.90 10.46 -14.24
C TYR A 183 -5.22 9.71 -14.21
N HIS A 184 -5.29 8.71 -13.34
CA HIS A 184 -6.49 7.97 -13.03
C HIS A 184 -7.53 8.89 -12.38
N ASP A 185 -8.72 9.05 -12.97
CA ASP A 185 -9.74 9.99 -12.49
C ASP A 185 -10.42 9.49 -11.21
N SER A 186 -9.72 9.64 -10.10
CA SER A 186 -10.12 9.24 -8.76
C SER A 186 -9.42 10.08 -7.71
N ALA A 187 -9.75 9.88 -6.43
CA ALA A 187 -9.05 10.50 -5.31
C ALA A 187 -7.54 10.25 -5.40
N TYR A 188 -7.11 9.03 -5.75
CA TYR A 188 -5.72 8.68 -5.97
C TYR A 188 -5.03 9.54 -7.03
N GLY A 189 -5.65 9.64 -8.21
CA GLY A 189 -5.04 10.36 -9.33
C GLY A 189 -5.01 11.88 -9.15
N LYS A 190 -5.84 12.42 -8.27
CA LYS A 190 -5.93 13.87 -7.97
C LYS A 190 -4.99 14.32 -6.86
N GLU A 191 -4.42 13.40 -6.08
CA GLU A 191 -3.49 13.73 -5.00
C GLU A 191 -2.30 14.61 -5.43
N PRO A 192 -1.62 14.38 -6.57
CA PRO A 192 -0.45 15.16 -6.95
C PRO A 192 -0.77 16.54 -7.57
N HIS A 193 -2.04 16.91 -7.82
CA HIS A 193 -2.38 18.10 -8.58
C HIS A 193 -1.76 19.35 -7.98
N ALA A 194 -2.08 19.66 -6.73
CA ALA A 194 -1.65 20.89 -6.07
C ALA A 194 -0.11 21.02 -5.99
N VAL A 195 0.59 19.93 -5.69
CA VAL A 195 2.06 19.97 -5.58
C VAL A 195 2.73 20.09 -6.94
N LEU A 196 2.18 19.45 -7.99
CA LEU A 196 2.70 19.59 -9.36
C LEU A 196 2.46 21.00 -9.91
N GLU A 197 1.32 21.64 -9.59
CA GLU A 197 1.06 23.06 -9.92
C GLU A 197 2.07 23.97 -9.21
N ALA A 198 2.37 23.71 -7.94
CA ALA A 198 3.37 24.47 -7.19
C ALA A 198 4.78 24.30 -7.78
N GLU A 199 5.17 23.07 -8.14
CA GLU A 199 6.44 22.78 -8.81
C GLU A 199 6.52 23.43 -10.20
N ALA A 200 5.43 23.37 -10.98
CA ALA A 200 5.36 24.00 -12.30
C ALA A 200 5.57 25.52 -12.21
N LYS A 201 4.90 26.15 -11.24
CA LYS A 201 5.10 27.58 -10.98
C LYS A 201 6.52 27.92 -10.53
N LYS A 202 7.11 27.09 -9.67
CA LYS A 202 8.46 27.28 -9.11
C LYS A 202 9.54 27.11 -10.18
N LEU A 203 9.43 26.07 -11.01
CA LEU A 203 10.47 25.68 -11.96
C LEU A 203 10.22 26.16 -13.39
N GLY A 204 9.02 26.74 -13.64
CA GLY A 204 8.67 27.38 -14.91
C GLY A 204 8.34 26.41 -16.04
N PHE A 205 7.95 25.17 -15.75
CA PHE A 205 7.45 24.26 -16.77
C PHE A 205 5.93 24.41 -16.99
N GLU A 206 5.44 24.07 -18.18
CA GLU A 206 4.02 24.02 -18.48
C GLU A 206 3.44 22.67 -18.07
N LEU A 207 2.43 22.68 -17.18
CA LEU A 207 1.75 21.46 -16.75
C LEU A 207 0.37 21.35 -17.40
N LYS A 208 0.10 20.20 -18.04
CA LYS A 208 -1.23 19.85 -18.51
C LYS A 208 -1.71 18.56 -17.85
N MET A 209 -2.88 18.60 -17.23
CA MET A 209 -3.49 17.45 -16.57
C MET A 209 -4.56 16.82 -17.43
N ILE A 210 -4.49 15.51 -17.66
CA ILE A 210 -5.41 14.76 -18.52
C ILE A 210 -5.97 13.58 -17.74
N PRO A 211 -7.28 13.58 -17.41
CA PRO A 211 -7.93 12.49 -16.70
C PRO A 211 -8.17 11.28 -17.60
N VAL A 212 -8.04 10.10 -17.00
CA VAL A 212 -8.44 8.83 -17.59
C VAL A 212 -9.53 8.21 -16.74
N PRO A 213 -10.77 8.09 -17.25
CA PRO A 213 -11.87 7.48 -16.52
C PRO A 213 -11.60 6.01 -16.18
N HIS A 214 -12.17 5.54 -15.07
CA HIS A 214 -12.13 4.13 -14.68
C HIS A 214 -12.71 3.21 -15.76
N PRO A 215 -12.15 2.01 -15.96
CA PRO A 215 -10.92 1.49 -15.38
C PRO A 215 -9.66 1.85 -16.19
N GLY A 216 -9.78 2.65 -17.23
CA GLY A 216 -8.66 3.13 -18.03
C GLY A 216 -8.31 2.26 -19.24
N ASN A 217 -9.25 1.43 -19.71
CA ASN A 217 -9.08 0.58 -20.90
C ASN A 217 -9.08 1.38 -22.20
N GLU A 218 -9.71 2.56 -22.21
CA GLU A 218 -9.85 3.39 -23.41
C GLU A 218 -9.17 4.74 -23.18
N GLN A 219 -8.09 4.99 -23.93
CA GLN A 219 -7.25 6.18 -23.77
C GLN A 219 -6.94 6.89 -25.08
N GLN A 220 -7.62 6.53 -26.18
CA GLN A 220 -7.34 7.09 -27.52
C GLN A 220 -7.48 8.62 -27.53
N SER A 221 -8.55 9.14 -26.91
CA SER A 221 -8.80 10.59 -26.86
C SER A 221 -7.74 11.33 -26.06
N GLN A 222 -7.26 10.77 -24.95
CA GLN A 222 -6.22 11.34 -24.11
C GLN A 222 -4.88 11.38 -24.89
N TRP A 223 -4.53 10.29 -25.56
CA TRP A 223 -3.28 10.22 -26.32
C TRP A 223 -3.30 11.05 -27.60
N LEU A 224 -4.47 11.30 -28.20
CA LEU A 224 -4.60 12.30 -29.27
C LEU A 224 -4.35 13.71 -28.75
N GLN A 225 -4.86 14.06 -27.56
CA GLN A 225 -4.55 15.34 -26.92
C GLN A 225 -3.06 15.47 -26.59
N ILE A 226 -2.41 14.41 -26.08
CA ILE A 226 -0.98 14.36 -25.79
C ILE A 226 -0.18 14.59 -27.09
N ARG A 227 -0.52 13.88 -28.16
CA ARG A 227 0.12 14.05 -29.48
C ARG A 227 -0.01 15.47 -30.02
N GLN A 228 -1.16 16.10 -29.89
CA GLN A 228 -1.39 17.49 -30.32
C GLN A 228 -0.62 18.48 -29.45
N TYR A 229 -0.57 18.26 -28.15
CA TYR A 229 0.12 19.14 -27.20
C TYR A 229 1.65 19.05 -27.33
N LYS A 230 2.19 17.90 -27.80
CA LYS A 230 3.62 17.61 -27.97
C LYS A 230 4.42 17.87 -26.67
N PRO A 231 4.13 17.17 -25.57
CA PRO A 231 4.88 17.36 -24.35
C PRO A 231 6.31 16.79 -24.44
N ASP A 232 7.21 17.34 -23.65
CA ASP A 232 8.55 16.78 -23.44
C ASP A 232 8.51 15.53 -22.58
N TRP A 233 7.59 15.48 -21.60
CA TRP A 233 7.42 14.35 -20.67
C TRP A 233 5.95 14.04 -20.38
N VAL A 234 5.68 12.76 -20.12
CA VAL A 234 4.40 12.29 -19.58
C VAL A 234 4.63 11.61 -18.24
N ILE A 235 3.99 12.12 -17.20
CA ILE A 235 3.88 11.46 -15.89
C ILE A 235 2.65 10.55 -15.94
N ASN A 236 2.86 9.24 -15.82
CA ASN A 236 1.78 8.26 -15.78
C ASN A 236 1.37 8.00 -14.31
N TRP A 237 0.28 8.60 -13.88
CA TRP A 237 -0.29 8.39 -12.55
C TRP A 237 -1.45 7.40 -12.62
N GLY A 238 -1.11 6.20 -13.13
CA GLY A 238 -2.02 5.13 -13.44
C GLY A 238 -2.08 4.04 -12.38
N TRP A 239 -3.09 3.19 -12.48
CA TRP A 239 -3.26 1.99 -11.67
C TRP A 239 -3.96 0.89 -12.46
N GLY A 240 -3.53 -0.36 -12.25
CA GLY A 240 -4.11 -1.52 -12.92
C GLY A 240 -4.00 -1.45 -14.44
N VAL A 241 -5.06 -1.85 -15.13
CA VAL A 241 -5.11 -1.90 -16.60
C VAL A 241 -4.79 -0.57 -17.28
N MET A 242 -5.01 0.55 -16.61
CA MET A 242 -4.70 1.88 -17.16
C MET A 242 -3.22 2.01 -17.53
N SER A 243 -2.30 1.48 -16.70
CA SER A 243 -0.86 1.61 -16.92
C SER A 243 -0.42 0.88 -18.19
N ALA A 244 -0.83 -0.37 -18.36
CA ALA A 244 -0.53 -1.14 -19.57
C ALA A 244 -1.12 -0.49 -20.83
N THR A 245 -2.39 -0.04 -20.76
CA THR A 245 -3.07 0.64 -21.87
C THR A 245 -2.37 1.96 -22.23
N ALA A 246 -1.88 2.72 -21.23
CA ALA A 246 -1.13 3.95 -21.47
C ALA A 246 0.14 3.67 -22.30
N LEU A 247 0.92 2.66 -21.92
CA LEU A 247 2.15 2.27 -22.63
C LEU A 247 1.88 1.81 -24.06
N GLN A 248 0.87 0.95 -24.24
CA GLN A 248 0.47 0.46 -25.57
C GLN A 248 -0.03 1.59 -26.47
N THR A 249 -0.81 2.53 -25.92
CA THR A 249 -1.36 3.64 -26.72
C THR A 249 -0.28 4.68 -27.02
N ALA A 250 0.64 4.92 -26.08
CA ALA A 250 1.84 5.74 -26.35
C ALA A 250 2.65 5.22 -27.53
N GLN A 251 2.83 3.89 -27.61
CA GLN A 251 3.52 3.26 -28.76
C GLN A 251 2.78 3.51 -30.08
N LYS A 252 1.45 3.34 -30.08
CA LYS A 252 0.62 3.54 -31.28
C LYS A 252 0.68 4.97 -31.82
N VAL A 253 0.79 5.97 -30.94
CA VAL A 253 0.91 7.39 -31.34
C VAL A 253 2.35 7.86 -31.54
N GLY A 254 3.34 6.98 -31.36
CA GLY A 254 4.76 7.28 -31.56
C GLY A 254 5.40 8.10 -30.43
N PHE A 255 4.82 8.13 -29.23
CA PHE A 255 5.41 8.82 -28.10
C PHE A 255 6.54 7.96 -27.47
N PRO A 256 7.75 8.50 -27.23
CA PRO A 256 8.87 7.72 -26.69
C PRO A 256 8.67 7.33 -25.23
N ARG A 257 8.86 6.03 -24.89
CA ARG A 257 8.71 5.54 -23.51
C ARG A 257 9.79 6.08 -22.57
N GLU A 258 10.95 6.44 -23.11
CA GLU A 258 12.06 7.08 -22.39
C GLU A 258 11.71 8.52 -21.91
N LYS A 259 10.58 9.05 -22.35
CA LYS A 259 9.99 10.33 -21.92
C LYS A 259 8.70 10.10 -21.09
N MET A 260 8.48 8.88 -20.61
CA MET A 260 7.40 8.52 -19.70
C MET A 260 7.95 8.07 -18.35
N VAL A 261 7.36 8.58 -17.28
CA VAL A 261 7.69 8.16 -15.91
C VAL A 261 6.42 7.92 -15.11
N GLY A 262 6.27 6.71 -14.58
CA GLY A 262 5.16 6.33 -13.70
C GLY A 262 5.43 6.71 -12.25
N ASN A 263 4.36 6.90 -11.48
CA ASN A 263 4.51 6.83 -10.05
C ASN A 263 4.74 5.34 -9.63
N TRP A 264 4.97 5.09 -8.35
CA TRP A 264 5.29 3.74 -7.85
C TRP A 264 4.16 2.72 -7.98
N TRP A 265 2.90 3.13 -8.24
CA TRP A 265 1.79 2.22 -8.50
C TRP A 265 1.66 1.83 -9.98
N ALA A 266 2.32 2.57 -10.85
CA ALA A 266 2.42 2.30 -12.29
C ALA A 266 3.81 1.74 -12.68
N GLY A 267 4.50 1.08 -11.74
CA GLY A 267 5.87 0.60 -11.92
C GLY A 267 6.06 -0.83 -11.43
N SER A 268 5.22 -1.75 -11.89
CA SER A 268 5.33 -3.17 -11.56
C SER A 268 5.39 -4.04 -12.80
N GLU A 269 5.84 -5.27 -12.64
CA GLU A 269 5.86 -6.30 -13.68
C GLU A 269 4.47 -6.57 -14.25
N VAL A 270 3.43 -6.52 -13.41
CA VAL A 270 2.03 -6.69 -13.82
C VAL A 270 1.65 -5.71 -14.91
N ASP A 271 2.10 -4.45 -14.80
CA ASP A 271 1.79 -3.40 -15.77
C ASP A 271 2.63 -3.54 -17.05
N THR A 272 3.93 -3.80 -16.90
CA THR A 272 4.89 -3.82 -18.01
C THR A 272 4.82 -5.11 -18.82
N GLU A 273 4.59 -6.27 -18.19
CA GLU A 273 4.36 -7.52 -18.89
C GLU A 273 3.07 -7.49 -19.71
N ALA A 274 1.99 -6.91 -19.14
CA ALA A 274 0.73 -6.72 -19.86
C ALA A 274 0.86 -5.75 -21.05
N ALA A 275 1.75 -4.76 -20.95
CA ALA A 275 2.05 -3.84 -22.04
C ALA A 275 2.96 -4.47 -23.12
N GLY A 276 3.71 -5.52 -22.78
CA GLY A 276 4.63 -6.21 -23.68
C GLY A 276 5.75 -5.29 -24.18
N PRO A 277 6.11 -5.37 -25.50
CA PRO A 277 7.19 -4.55 -26.07
C PRO A 277 6.98 -3.04 -25.91
N ALA A 278 5.74 -2.59 -25.72
CA ALA A 278 5.42 -1.18 -25.52
C ALA A 278 5.97 -0.60 -24.21
N ALA A 279 6.35 -1.45 -23.26
CA ALA A 279 6.93 -1.01 -22.00
C ALA A 279 8.43 -0.68 -22.08
N ASN A 280 9.14 -1.15 -23.08
CA ASN A 280 10.59 -1.00 -23.14
C ASN A 280 11.01 0.48 -23.13
N GLY A 281 11.92 0.85 -22.23
CA GLY A 281 12.39 2.22 -22.03
C GLY A 281 11.61 3.03 -20.97
N TYR A 282 10.44 2.56 -20.54
CA TYR A 282 9.58 3.23 -19.57
C TYR A 282 10.24 3.33 -18.18
N TYR A 283 10.19 4.51 -17.56
CA TYR A 283 10.62 4.75 -16.19
C TYR A 283 9.47 4.67 -15.21
N ALA A 284 9.76 4.27 -13.99
CA ALA A 284 8.81 4.38 -12.87
C ALA A 284 9.52 4.68 -11.55
N ALA A 285 8.84 5.44 -10.70
CA ALA A 285 9.21 5.57 -9.30
C ALA A 285 9.02 4.25 -8.56
N SER A 286 9.77 4.02 -7.49
CA SER A 286 9.58 2.87 -6.60
C SER A 286 9.85 3.21 -5.14
N LEU A 287 9.05 2.62 -4.25
CA LEU A 287 9.22 2.67 -2.79
C LEU A 287 10.11 1.53 -2.27
N ASN A 288 10.27 0.49 -3.05
CA ASN A 288 11.02 -0.73 -2.73
C ASN A 288 11.59 -1.31 -4.00
N LEU A 289 12.59 -2.14 -3.86
CA LEU A 289 13.16 -2.85 -5.00
C LEU A 289 12.47 -4.20 -5.21
N GLY A 290 12.32 -4.61 -6.47
CA GLY A 290 11.99 -5.96 -6.87
C GLY A 290 13.18 -6.91 -6.75
N GLY A 291 12.95 -8.19 -7.05
CA GLY A 291 13.95 -9.24 -7.08
C GLY A 291 13.84 -10.25 -5.94
N LYS A 292 14.41 -11.44 -6.18
CA LYS A 292 14.40 -12.58 -5.25
C LYS A 292 15.67 -12.70 -4.41
N GLY A 293 16.66 -11.83 -4.61
CA GLY A 293 17.97 -11.92 -3.96
C GLY A 293 18.00 -11.54 -2.47
N TYR A 294 16.88 -11.09 -1.91
CA TYR A 294 16.81 -10.67 -0.50
C TYR A 294 16.60 -11.87 0.42
N PRO A 295 17.34 -11.95 1.56
CA PRO A 295 17.18 -13.08 2.49
C PRO A 295 15.73 -13.31 2.96
N VAL A 296 14.95 -12.25 3.19
CA VAL A 296 13.52 -12.38 3.57
C VAL A 296 12.70 -13.07 2.47
N VAL A 297 12.96 -12.78 1.19
CA VAL A 297 12.27 -13.41 0.06
C VAL A 297 12.65 -14.87 -0.04
N GLN A 298 13.94 -15.18 0.10
CA GLN A 298 14.46 -16.58 0.12
C GLN A 298 13.90 -17.38 1.29
N ASP A 299 13.77 -16.78 2.47
CA ASP A 299 13.13 -17.40 3.62
C ASP A 299 11.65 -17.71 3.34
N ILE A 300 10.91 -16.80 2.70
CA ILE A 300 9.53 -17.03 2.30
C ILE A 300 9.44 -18.18 1.31
N GLU A 301 10.25 -18.20 0.25
CA GLU A 301 10.30 -19.31 -0.72
C GLU A 301 10.56 -20.64 -0.02
N LYS A 302 11.55 -20.70 0.86
CA LYS A 302 11.96 -21.92 1.55
C LYS A 302 10.96 -22.41 2.59
N ILE A 303 10.42 -21.49 3.41
CA ILE A 303 9.62 -21.84 4.60
C ILE A 303 8.14 -21.86 4.26
N VAL A 304 7.61 -20.81 3.64
CA VAL A 304 6.18 -20.65 3.39
C VAL A 304 5.74 -21.51 2.21
N TYR A 305 6.49 -21.51 1.11
CA TYR A 305 6.18 -22.30 -0.07
C TYR A 305 6.76 -23.71 -0.02
N GLY A 306 8.02 -23.85 0.38
CA GLY A 306 8.71 -25.14 0.38
C GLY A 306 8.27 -26.07 1.49
N LYS A 307 8.32 -25.63 2.76
CA LYS A 307 8.03 -26.47 3.93
C LYS A 307 6.56 -26.48 4.30
N ALA A 308 5.97 -25.31 4.55
CA ALA A 308 4.60 -25.19 5.06
C ALA A 308 3.54 -25.31 3.98
N LYS A 309 3.86 -24.98 2.72
CA LYS A 309 2.97 -25.02 1.55
C LYS A 309 1.70 -24.18 1.73
N VAL A 310 1.85 -22.99 2.36
CA VAL A 310 0.75 -22.03 2.64
C VAL A 310 0.91 -20.72 1.89
N GLY A 311 1.82 -20.64 0.91
CA GLY A 311 2.06 -19.45 0.11
C GLY A 311 0.95 -19.13 -0.87
N SER A 312 0.81 -17.86 -1.23
CA SER A 312 -0.27 -17.33 -2.07
C SER A 312 -0.10 -17.70 -3.55
N ASN A 313 0.95 -17.21 -4.21
CA ASN A 313 1.23 -17.44 -5.62
C ASN A 313 2.73 -17.39 -5.93
N PRO A 314 3.37 -18.53 -6.23
CA PRO A 314 4.83 -18.59 -6.44
C PRO A 314 5.32 -17.80 -7.66
N LYS A 315 4.46 -17.53 -8.64
CA LYS A 315 4.83 -16.76 -9.84
C LYS A 315 5.07 -15.27 -9.55
N LEU A 316 4.52 -14.76 -8.46
CA LEU A 316 4.60 -13.34 -8.09
C LEU A 316 5.78 -13.01 -7.17
N ILE A 317 6.45 -14.04 -6.62
CA ILE A 317 7.56 -13.87 -5.67
C ILE A 317 8.67 -13.04 -6.31
N GLY A 318 9.06 -11.98 -5.61
CA GLY A 318 10.14 -11.08 -6.04
C GLY A 318 9.70 -9.98 -7.00
N THR A 319 8.43 -9.95 -7.46
CA THR A 319 7.94 -8.79 -8.22
C THR A 319 7.90 -7.55 -7.32
N VAL A 320 7.97 -6.35 -7.91
CA VAL A 320 7.96 -5.09 -7.16
C VAL A 320 6.76 -4.97 -6.23
N LEU A 321 5.54 -5.32 -6.71
CA LEU A 321 4.34 -5.24 -5.88
C LEU A 321 4.28 -6.32 -4.81
N TRP A 322 4.74 -7.53 -5.07
CA TRP A 322 4.80 -8.58 -4.07
C TRP A 322 5.79 -8.21 -2.95
N ASN A 323 7.00 -7.75 -3.30
CA ASN A 323 7.99 -7.24 -2.34
C ASN A 323 7.43 -6.06 -1.53
N ARG A 324 6.60 -5.21 -2.15
CA ARG A 324 5.90 -4.10 -1.47
C ARG A 324 4.91 -4.61 -0.44
N GLY A 325 4.17 -5.66 -0.75
CA GLY A 325 3.28 -6.34 0.19
C GLY A 325 4.04 -6.92 1.39
N VAL A 326 5.17 -7.58 1.13
CA VAL A 326 6.10 -8.09 2.18
C VAL A 326 6.56 -6.94 3.09
N ALA A 327 6.96 -5.80 2.52
CA ALA A 327 7.39 -4.64 3.27
C ALA A 327 6.24 -4.01 4.10
N ALA A 328 5.05 -3.89 3.53
CA ALA A 328 3.88 -3.35 4.24
C ALA A 328 3.51 -4.22 5.47
N ALA A 329 3.55 -5.54 5.32
CA ALA A 329 3.33 -6.47 6.44
C ALA A 329 4.43 -6.37 7.49
N MET A 330 5.70 -6.18 7.07
CA MET A 330 6.83 -6.00 7.97
C MET A 330 6.62 -4.78 8.89
N PHE A 331 6.18 -3.64 8.36
CA PHE A 331 5.92 -2.46 9.20
C PHE A 331 4.83 -2.71 10.24
N THR A 332 3.77 -3.44 9.87
CA THR A 332 2.73 -3.85 10.82
C THR A 332 3.30 -4.75 11.93
N VAL A 333 4.11 -5.73 11.57
CA VAL A 333 4.76 -6.64 12.53
C VAL A 333 5.70 -5.89 13.46
N GLU A 334 6.52 -4.97 12.94
CA GLU A 334 7.45 -4.17 13.75
C GLU A 334 6.71 -3.19 14.69
N ALA A 335 5.58 -2.63 14.25
CA ALA A 335 4.73 -1.80 15.11
C ALA A 335 4.16 -2.60 16.30
N VAL A 336 3.69 -3.83 16.05
CA VAL A 336 3.24 -4.74 17.10
C VAL A 336 4.40 -5.10 18.04
N ARG A 337 5.58 -5.43 17.48
CA ARG A 337 6.78 -5.73 18.28
C ARG A 337 7.16 -4.56 19.18
N LYS A 338 7.14 -3.36 18.63
CA LYS A 338 7.42 -2.12 19.37
C LYS A 338 6.38 -1.85 20.48
N ALA A 339 5.11 -2.08 20.20
CA ALA A 339 4.05 -1.99 21.20
C ALA A 339 4.25 -3.02 22.32
N GLN A 340 4.63 -4.25 21.98
CA GLN A 340 4.87 -5.31 22.97
C GLN A 340 6.11 -5.04 23.85
N GLU A 341 7.10 -4.27 23.38
CA GLU A 341 8.20 -3.81 24.23
C GLU A 341 7.72 -2.96 25.41
N LYS A 342 6.70 -2.11 25.18
CA LYS A 342 6.11 -1.22 26.19
C LYS A 342 5.00 -1.88 27.01
N TYR A 343 4.09 -2.60 26.35
CA TYR A 343 2.84 -3.07 26.93
C TYR A 343 2.83 -4.56 27.31
N GLY A 344 3.96 -5.26 27.08
CA GLY A 344 4.15 -6.67 27.38
C GLY A 344 3.85 -7.60 26.19
N LYS A 345 4.39 -8.84 26.26
CA LYS A 345 4.30 -9.87 25.21
C LYS A 345 2.92 -10.54 25.22
N LYS A 346 1.94 -9.83 24.71
CA LYS A 346 0.53 -10.25 24.60
C LYS A 346 -0.09 -9.64 23.35
N PRO A 347 -1.30 -10.04 22.93
CA PRO A 347 -2.04 -9.32 21.92
C PRO A 347 -2.23 -7.86 22.33
N VAL A 348 -1.96 -6.93 21.39
CA VAL A 348 -2.03 -5.48 21.62
C VAL A 348 -3.22 -4.88 20.90
N THR A 349 -3.81 -3.82 21.46
CA THR A 349 -4.92 -3.08 20.88
C THR A 349 -4.44 -2.14 19.77
N GLY A 350 -5.36 -1.65 18.92
CA GLY A 350 -5.04 -0.65 17.89
C GLY A 350 -4.40 0.61 18.47
N GLU A 351 -4.82 1.06 19.66
CA GLU A 351 -4.22 2.21 20.35
C GLU A 351 -2.76 1.96 20.76
N GLN A 352 -2.46 0.76 21.23
CA GLN A 352 -1.08 0.36 21.54
C GLN A 352 -0.23 0.22 20.28
N VAL A 353 -0.82 -0.28 19.18
CA VAL A 353 -0.14 -0.35 17.87
C VAL A 353 0.11 1.04 17.30
N ARG A 354 -0.84 1.99 17.44
CA ARG A 354 -0.61 3.40 17.08
C ARG A 354 0.65 3.95 17.74
N TRP A 355 0.77 3.73 19.07
CA TRP A 355 2.00 4.12 19.76
C TRP A 355 3.23 3.42 19.17
N GLY A 356 3.13 2.13 18.87
CA GLY A 356 4.21 1.36 18.21
C GLY A 356 4.62 1.97 16.85
N LEU A 357 3.65 2.37 16.03
CA LEU A 357 3.87 3.02 14.74
C LEU A 357 4.60 4.36 14.88
N GLU A 358 4.15 5.23 15.80
CA GLU A 358 4.79 6.55 16.04
C GLU A 358 6.21 6.44 16.65
N ASN A 359 6.61 5.27 17.13
CA ASN A 359 7.91 5.01 17.70
C ASN A 359 8.77 4.04 16.85
N LEU A 360 8.41 3.83 15.59
CA LEU A 360 9.22 3.03 14.68
C LEU A 360 10.52 3.76 14.32
N ASN A 361 11.62 3.04 14.50
CA ASN A 361 12.93 3.43 14.01
C ASN A 361 13.61 2.20 13.42
N ILE A 362 13.49 2.05 12.11
CA ILE A 362 14.01 0.91 11.36
C ILE A 362 15.21 1.40 10.56
N ASP A 363 16.39 1.29 11.17
CA ASP A 363 17.66 1.65 10.55
C ASP A 363 18.18 0.55 9.60
N ALA A 364 19.30 0.80 8.95
CA ALA A 364 19.93 -0.14 8.03
C ALA A 364 20.33 -1.47 8.70
N GLY A 365 20.73 -1.42 9.97
CA GLY A 365 21.07 -2.61 10.77
C GLY A 365 19.83 -3.47 11.01
N ARG A 366 18.68 -2.84 11.38
CA ARG A 366 17.42 -3.54 11.57
C ARG A 366 16.89 -4.12 10.26
N LEU A 367 16.94 -3.38 9.15
CA LEU A 367 16.57 -3.89 7.82
C LEU A 367 17.41 -5.11 7.45
N LYS A 368 18.73 -5.06 7.66
CA LYS A 368 19.64 -6.19 7.43
C LYS A 368 19.29 -7.40 8.31
N ALA A 369 19.05 -7.18 9.59
CA ALA A 369 18.69 -8.25 10.54
C ALA A 369 17.37 -8.96 10.16
N MET A 370 16.42 -8.23 9.55
CA MET A 370 15.16 -8.80 9.05
C MET A 370 15.26 -9.38 7.63
N GLY A 371 16.42 -9.28 6.97
CA GLY A 371 16.64 -9.80 5.62
C GLY A 371 16.17 -8.90 4.49
N PHE A 372 15.81 -7.65 4.76
CA PHE A 372 15.40 -6.66 3.74
C PHE A 372 16.59 -5.98 3.06
N ASN A 373 17.73 -5.87 3.76
CA ASN A 373 18.94 -5.23 3.24
C ASN A 373 18.63 -3.87 2.59
N THR A 374 19.00 -3.72 1.30
CA THR A 374 18.79 -2.50 0.51
C THR A 374 17.44 -2.45 -0.22
N MET A 375 16.54 -3.38 0.05
CA MET A 375 15.20 -3.38 -0.56
C MET A 375 14.44 -2.08 -0.26
N LEU A 376 14.66 -1.53 0.94
CA LEU A 376 14.03 -0.32 1.46
C LEU A 376 15.09 0.63 2.01
N PRO A 377 14.85 1.95 2.00
CA PRO A 377 15.66 2.87 2.77
C PRO A 377 15.31 2.79 4.26
N PRO A 378 16.20 3.22 5.17
CA PRO A 378 15.86 3.40 6.57
C PRO A 378 14.68 4.35 6.78
N ILE A 379 13.88 4.09 7.83
CA ILE A 379 12.69 4.86 8.14
C ILE A 379 12.64 5.17 9.64
N LYS A 380 12.18 6.38 9.96
CA LYS A 380 11.84 6.79 11.32
C LYS A 380 10.48 7.50 11.30
N VAL A 381 9.53 6.94 12.00
CA VAL A 381 8.18 7.51 12.15
C VAL A 381 8.09 8.24 13.49
N SER A 382 7.36 9.33 13.52
CA SER A 382 7.07 10.08 14.75
C SER A 382 5.67 10.69 14.64
N CYS A 383 5.13 11.20 15.72
CA CYS A 383 3.86 11.93 15.70
C CYS A 383 3.86 13.12 14.71
N GLN A 384 4.97 13.83 14.54
CA GLN A 384 5.07 14.94 13.58
C GLN A 384 5.20 14.48 12.14
N ASP A 385 5.63 13.22 11.93
CA ASP A 385 5.89 12.68 10.59
C ASP A 385 5.54 11.19 10.54
N HIS A 386 4.34 10.86 10.08
CA HIS A 386 3.87 9.51 9.85
C HIS A 386 4.39 8.90 8.52
N GLY A 387 5.02 9.70 7.66
CA GLY A 387 5.63 9.24 6.40
C GLY A 387 7.00 8.61 6.61
N GLY A 388 7.85 9.28 7.31
CA GLY A 388 9.15 8.80 7.78
C GLY A 388 10.32 8.96 6.81
N SER A 389 10.34 8.33 5.63
CA SER A 389 11.49 8.39 4.71
C SER A 389 11.43 9.57 3.75
N GLY A 390 10.30 9.80 3.10
CA GLY A 390 10.14 10.77 2.02
C GLY A 390 11.06 10.52 0.82
N GLN A 391 11.60 9.30 0.69
CA GLN A 391 12.51 8.94 -0.39
C GLN A 391 11.80 8.15 -1.48
N VAL A 392 12.28 8.31 -2.69
CA VAL A 392 11.85 7.59 -3.88
C VAL A 392 13.07 7.16 -4.69
N ARG A 393 13.00 6.04 -5.37
CA ARG A 393 14.00 5.58 -6.32
C ARG A 393 13.35 5.36 -7.67
N PHE A 394 14.12 5.49 -8.75
CA PHE A 394 13.62 5.27 -10.10
C PHE A 394 14.21 4.01 -10.70
N GLN A 395 13.41 3.36 -11.50
CA GLN A 395 13.74 2.16 -12.27
C GLN A 395 13.31 2.33 -13.71
N GLN A 396 13.93 1.60 -14.63
CA GLN A 396 13.63 1.57 -16.06
C GLN A 396 13.34 0.15 -16.50
N TRP A 397 12.29 -0.05 -17.27
CA TRP A 397 11.96 -1.35 -17.85
C TRP A 397 12.80 -1.59 -19.10
N VAL A 398 13.72 -2.53 -19.05
CA VAL A 398 14.66 -2.87 -20.14
C VAL A 398 14.81 -4.38 -20.23
N GLY A 399 14.51 -4.96 -21.41
CA GLY A 399 14.73 -6.39 -21.63
C GLY A 399 13.90 -7.28 -20.70
N ASN A 400 12.65 -6.91 -20.42
CA ASN A 400 11.71 -7.61 -19.54
C ASN A 400 12.09 -7.65 -18.06
N GLU A 401 12.88 -6.68 -17.59
CA GLU A 401 13.21 -6.53 -16.18
C GLU A 401 13.33 -5.05 -15.77
N TRP A 402 13.09 -4.77 -14.50
CA TRP A 402 13.33 -3.47 -13.93
C TRP A 402 14.83 -3.31 -13.58
N LYS A 403 15.48 -2.32 -14.21
CA LYS A 403 16.86 -1.90 -13.89
C LYS A 403 16.85 -0.61 -13.10
N SER A 404 17.77 -0.48 -12.15
CA SER A 404 17.92 0.76 -11.40
C SER A 404 18.25 1.93 -12.34
N ALA A 405 17.54 3.05 -12.19
CA ALA A 405 17.75 4.28 -12.96
C ALA A 405 18.19 5.47 -12.08
N SER A 406 18.18 5.32 -10.75
CA SER A 406 18.71 6.29 -9.79
C SER A 406 19.09 5.62 -8.48
N ASP A 407 19.78 6.34 -7.60
CA ASP A 407 19.81 6.05 -6.17
C ASP A 407 18.53 6.54 -5.48
N TRP A 408 18.41 6.29 -4.16
CA TRP A 408 17.35 6.88 -3.34
C TRP A 408 17.53 8.39 -3.31
N MET A 409 16.44 9.12 -3.59
CA MET A 409 16.45 10.57 -3.67
C MET A 409 15.19 11.16 -3.04
N LYS A 410 15.27 12.43 -2.65
CA LYS A 410 14.12 13.23 -2.22
C LYS A 410 13.83 14.27 -3.30
N GLY A 411 12.56 14.59 -3.46
CA GLY A 411 12.11 15.74 -4.23
C GLY A 411 12.23 17.03 -3.41
N ASP A 412 11.28 17.94 -3.56
CA ASP A 412 11.24 19.20 -2.81
C ASP A 412 10.63 19.00 -1.41
N SER A 413 11.41 18.43 -0.50
CA SER A 413 10.96 18.13 0.86
C SER A 413 10.48 19.38 1.63
N ALA A 414 11.04 20.58 1.37
CA ALA A 414 10.62 21.81 2.02
C ALA A 414 9.23 22.25 1.56
N LEU A 415 8.96 22.23 0.25
CA LEU A 415 7.65 22.47 -0.32
C LEU A 415 6.61 21.47 0.19
N VAL A 416 6.94 20.19 0.12
CA VAL A 416 6.05 19.10 0.56
C VAL A 416 5.68 19.28 2.03
N ARG A 417 6.67 19.50 2.91
CA ARG A 417 6.40 19.66 4.34
C ARG A 417 5.48 20.86 4.62
N LYS A 418 5.77 22.01 4.00
CA LYS A 418 4.91 23.20 4.13
C LYS A 418 3.48 22.93 3.68
N MET A 419 3.30 22.28 2.53
CA MET A 419 1.98 21.98 1.99
C MET A 419 1.22 20.98 2.88
N ILE A 420 1.90 19.99 3.46
CA ILE A 420 1.31 19.04 4.42
C ILE A 420 0.78 19.82 5.63
N GLU A 421 1.59 20.68 6.23
CA GLU A 421 1.21 21.47 7.41
C GLU A 421 0.04 22.43 7.10
N ASP A 422 0.09 23.12 5.96
CA ASP A 422 -0.99 24.02 5.53
C ASP A 422 -2.31 23.26 5.29
N SER A 423 -2.24 22.05 4.69
CA SER A 423 -3.42 21.23 4.42
C SER A 423 -3.99 20.60 5.69
N ALA A 424 -3.13 20.06 6.55
CA ALA A 424 -3.53 19.51 7.83
C ALA A 424 -4.16 20.58 8.73
N ALA A 425 -3.61 21.81 8.75
CA ALA A 425 -4.17 22.91 9.52
C ALA A 425 -5.59 23.30 9.04
N ARG A 426 -5.84 23.32 7.71
CA ARG A 426 -7.20 23.56 7.18
C ARG A 426 -8.18 22.46 7.62
N TYR A 427 -7.77 21.20 7.48
CA TYR A 427 -8.60 20.07 7.94
C TYR A 427 -8.87 20.13 9.44
N ALA A 428 -7.86 20.47 10.24
CA ALA A 428 -8.02 20.62 11.69
C ALA A 428 -9.03 21.72 12.04
N ALA A 429 -8.99 22.86 11.34
CA ALA A 429 -9.96 23.94 11.52
C ALA A 429 -11.39 23.51 11.13
N GLU A 430 -11.56 22.82 10.00
CA GLU A 430 -12.87 22.32 9.55
C GLU A 430 -13.48 21.30 10.51
N LYS A 431 -12.65 20.47 11.14
CA LYS A 431 -13.07 19.38 12.03
C LYS A 431 -13.00 19.74 13.52
N ASN A 432 -12.62 20.98 13.87
CA ASN A 432 -12.35 21.41 15.26
C ASN A 432 -11.34 20.49 15.98
N ILE A 433 -10.30 20.06 15.30
CA ILE A 433 -9.21 19.25 15.85
C ILE A 433 -8.12 20.18 16.37
N LYS A 434 -7.67 19.98 17.60
CA LYS A 434 -6.47 20.64 18.14
C LYS A 434 -5.25 19.84 17.72
N PRO A 435 -4.32 20.40 16.90
CA PRO A 435 -3.12 19.69 16.49
C PRO A 435 -2.19 19.42 17.68
N GLU A 436 -2.12 18.19 18.12
CA GLU A 436 -1.24 17.79 19.22
C GLU A 436 -0.83 16.33 19.11
N CYS A 437 0.37 16.02 19.62
CA CYS A 437 0.79 14.64 19.72
C CYS A 437 0.02 13.95 20.86
N MET A 438 -0.68 12.87 20.54
CA MET A 438 -1.35 12.09 21.57
C MET A 438 -0.29 11.44 22.46
N GLY A 439 -0.37 11.70 23.76
CA GLY A 439 0.51 11.11 24.75
C GLY A 439 0.46 9.57 24.71
N GLY A 440 1.63 8.93 24.83
CA GLY A 440 1.77 7.48 24.86
C GLY A 440 1.80 6.91 26.27
#